data_1a1e0e8c9022d4ed5ababfb540806d96
#
_entry.id   1a1e0e8c9022d4ed5ababfb540806d96
#
_cell.length_a   1.000
_cell.length_b   1.000
_cell.length_c   1.000
_cell.angle_alpha   90.00
_cell.angle_beta   90.00
_cell.angle_gamma   90.00
#
_symmetry.space_group_name_H-M   'P 1'
#
loop_
_entity.id
_entity.type
_entity.pdbx_description
1 polymer ?
#
loop_
_entity_poly.entity_id
_entity_poly.type
_entity_poly.pdbx_seq_one_letter_code
_entity_poly.pdbx_strand_id
1 'polypeptide(L)'
;MTNGRDAIDTIVDTLAPVLGEHMSRSAVVGTFDKMGIRREAASPEDIEKLVHSLELGLNVFVGRVKSKVLVQELHQKLKIAPK
;
A
#
# COMPACT_ATOMS: atom_id res chain seq x y z
N MET A 1 -4.36 -10.86 -13.11
CA MET A 1 -3.83 -11.09 -11.78
C MET A 1 -2.78 -10.06 -11.44
N THR A 2 -2.92 -9.43 -10.29
CA THR A 2 -2.04 -8.34 -9.88
C THR A 2 -0.72 -8.89 -9.34
N ASN A 3 0.41 -8.50 -9.92
CA ASN A 3 1.71 -8.85 -9.37
C ASN A 3 2.21 -7.71 -8.46
N GLY A 4 3.37 -7.89 -7.83
CA GLY A 4 3.90 -6.92 -6.89
C GLY A 4 4.16 -5.55 -7.49
N ARG A 5 4.55 -5.48 -8.76
CA ARG A 5 4.80 -4.22 -9.45
C ARG A 5 3.51 -3.46 -9.70
N ASP A 6 2.48 -4.16 -10.16
CA ASP A 6 1.17 -3.55 -10.39
C ASP A 6 0.58 -3.06 -9.07
N ALA A 7 0.77 -3.83 -8.00
CA ALA A 7 0.32 -3.43 -6.67
C ALA A 7 1.04 -2.16 -6.21
N ILE A 8 2.36 -2.07 -6.41
CA ILE A 8 3.12 -0.88 -6.05
C ILE A 8 2.58 0.34 -6.79
N ASP A 9 2.39 0.23 -8.10
CA ASP A 9 1.90 1.35 -8.91
C ASP A 9 0.50 1.78 -8.46
N THR A 10 -0.38 0.83 -8.20
CA THR A 10 -1.73 1.12 -7.73
C THR A 10 -1.71 1.83 -6.38
N ILE A 11 -0.89 1.35 -5.46
CA ILE A 11 -0.77 1.96 -4.13
C ILE A 11 -0.20 3.37 -4.24
N VAL A 12 0.86 3.54 -5.03
CA VAL A 12 1.48 4.86 -5.23
C VAL A 12 0.47 5.83 -5.83
N ASP A 13 -0.27 5.42 -6.86
CA ASP A 13 -1.28 6.25 -7.48
C ASP A 13 -2.37 6.68 -6.49
N THR A 14 -2.76 5.77 -5.60
CA THR A 14 -3.78 6.05 -4.59
C THR A 14 -3.27 7.03 -3.54
N LEU A 15 -2.02 6.90 -3.13
CA LEU A 15 -1.43 7.73 -2.08
C LEU A 15 -0.85 9.05 -2.59
N ALA A 16 -0.54 9.14 -3.87
CA ALA A 16 0.10 10.32 -4.44
C ALA A 16 -0.67 11.63 -4.18
N PRO A 17 -2.01 11.68 -4.29
CA PRO A 17 -2.75 12.90 -4.00
C PRO A 17 -2.61 13.38 -2.55
N VAL A 18 -2.23 12.49 -1.64
CA VAL A 18 -2.10 12.80 -0.21
C VAL A 18 -0.65 13.05 0.18
N LEU A 19 0.25 12.15 -0.22
CA LEU A 19 1.65 12.20 0.19
C LEU A 19 2.59 12.76 -0.88
N GLY A 20 2.14 12.86 -2.12
CA GLY A 20 3.00 13.14 -3.24
C GLY A 20 3.57 11.85 -3.82
N GLU A 21 3.89 11.87 -5.12
CA GLU A 21 4.34 10.67 -5.82
C GLU A 21 5.65 10.12 -5.26
N HIS A 22 6.62 10.99 -5.03
CA HIS A 22 7.94 10.57 -4.57
C HIS A 22 7.87 9.93 -3.18
N MET A 23 7.18 10.57 -2.25
CA MET A 23 7.04 10.04 -0.89
C MET A 23 6.23 8.76 -0.87
N SER A 24 5.18 8.69 -1.68
CA SER A 24 4.35 7.49 -1.79
C SER A 24 5.17 6.31 -2.29
N ARG A 25 5.96 6.52 -3.33
CA ARG A 25 6.80 5.46 -3.90
C ARG A 25 7.87 5.02 -2.91
N SER A 26 8.53 5.97 -2.25
CA SER A 26 9.54 5.64 -1.25
C SER A 26 8.97 4.85 -0.09
N ALA A 27 7.80 5.21 0.39
CA ALA A 27 7.15 4.51 1.49
C ALA A 27 6.78 3.08 1.09
N VAL A 28 6.20 2.90 -0.10
CA VAL A 28 5.77 1.59 -0.57
C VAL A 28 6.96 0.68 -0.84
N VAL A 29 7.94 1.17 -1.59
CA VAL A 29 9.14 0.38 -1.92
C VAL A 29 9.92 0.05 -0.65
N GLY A 30 10.08 1.03 0.25
CA GLY A 30 10.77 0.80 1.51
C GLY A 30 10.10 -0.27 2.36
N THR A 31 8.76 -0.28 2.37
CA THR A 31 8.02 -1.29 3.12
C THR A 31 8.21 -2.69 2.51
N PHE A 32 8.17 -2.80 1.18
CA PHE A 32 8.48 -4.06 0.51
C PHE A 32 9.86 -4.58 0.89
N ASP A 33 10.86 -3.72 0.83
CA ASP A 33 12.23 -4.11 1.17
C ASP A 33 12.35 -4.53 2.64
N LYS A 34 11.70 -3.80 3.52
CA LYS A 34 11.72 -4.10 4.95
C LYS A 34 11.05 -5.42 5.27
N MET A 35 10.00 -5.77 4.55
CA MET A 35 9.28 -7.03 4.75
C MET A 35 9.96 -8.21 4.05
N GLY A 36 10.96 -7.94 3.20
CA GLY A 36 11.64 -8.99 2.47
C GLY A 36 10.81 -9.63 1.38
N ILE A 37 9.80 -8.94 0.88
CA ILE A 37 8.91 -9.45 -0.16
C ILE A 37 9.51 -9.16 -1.54
N ARG A 38 9.52 -10.17 -2.40
CA ARG A 38 9.94 -9.99 -3.79
C ARG A 38 8.77 -9.43 -4.60
N ARG A 39 9.04 -8.35 -5.32
CA ARG A 39 7.98 -7.66 -6.10
C ARG A 39 7.35 -8.53 -7.16
N GLU A 40 8.15 -9.43 -7.76
CA GLU A 40 7.68 -10.31 -8.83
C GLU A 40 6.85 -11.47 -8.30
N ALA A 41 6.96 -11.77 -7.01
CA ALA A 41 6.37 -12.95 -6.41
C ALA A 41 5.49 -12.64 -5.19
N ALA A 42 5.01 -11.40 -5.09
CA ALA A 42 4.16 -11.00 -3.97
C ALA A 42 2.80 -11.68 -4.05
N SER A 43 2.43 -12.40 -3.01
CA SER A 43 1.13 -13.04 -2.92
C SER A 43 0.07 -12.03 -2.45
N PRO A 44 -1.23 -12.35 -2.61
CA PRO A 44 -2.28 -11.48 -2.05
C PRO A 44 -2.12 -11.26 -0.54
N GLU A 45 -1.65 -12.26 0.20
CA GLU A 45 -1.38 -12.11 1.63
C GLU A 45 -0.25 -11.12 1.89
N ASP A 46 0.80 -11.17 1.06
CA ASP A 46 1.92 -10.22 1.19
C ASP A 46 1.44 -8.79 0.94
N ILE A 47 0.61 -8.61 -0.08
CA ILE A 47 0.05 -7.30 -0.40
C ILE A 47 -0.82 -6.78 0.74
N GLU A 48 -1.62 -7.65 1.36
CA GLU A 48 -2.45 -7.27 2.48
C GLU A 48 -1.60 -6.85 3.68
N LYS A 49 -0.54 -7.58 3.97
CA LYS A 49 0.40 -7.20 5.04
C LYS A 49 1.07 -5.86 4.74
N LEU A 50 1.41 -5.63 3.48
CA LEU A 50 1.97 -4.35 3.06
C LEU A 50 1.00 -3.21 3.32
N VAL A 51 -0.26 -3.37 2.91
CA VAL A 51 -1.28 -2.35 3.11
C VAL A 51 -1.49 -2.07 4.59
N HIS A 52 -1.50 -3.12 5.41
CA HIS A 52 -1.64 -2.97 6.85
C HIS A 52 -0.46 -2.18 7.45
N SER A 53 0.76 -2.48 7.02
CA SER A 53 1.94 -1.74 7.47
C SER A 53 1.88 -0.28 7.06
N LEU A 54 1.42 -0.02 5.83
CA LEU A 54 1.24 1.34 5.35
C LEU A 54 0.19 2.10 6.15
N GLU A 55 -0.87 1.42 6.56
CA GLU A 55 -1.92 2.02 7.36
C GLU A 55 -1.37 2.59 8.67
N LEU A 56 -0.49 1.86 9.32
CA LEU A 56 0.13 2.32 10.57
C LEU A 56 0.89 3.63 10.37
N GLY A 57 1.62 3.75 9.27
CA GLY A 57 2.30 4.99 8.92
C GLY A 57 1.33 6.10 8.53
N LEU A 58 0.31 5.77 7.77
CA LEU A 58 -0.70 6.74 7.35
C LEU A 58 -1.46 7.34 8.54
N ASN A 59 -1.74 6.54 9.56
CA ASN A 59 -2.39 7.04 10.77
C ASN A 59 -1.62 8.20 11.40
N VAL A 60 -0.29 8.15 11.35
CA VAL A 60 0.56 9.21 11.87
C VAL A 60 0.53 10.44 10.97
N PHE A 61 0.54 10.24 9.65
CA PHE A 61 0.64 11.33 8.68
C PHE A 61 -0.69 12.08 8.48
N VAL A 62 -1.78 11.36 8.29
CA VAL A 62 -3.04 11.93 7.85
C VAL A 62 -4.18 11.71 8.83
N GLY A 63 -3.94 10.99 9.90
CA GLY A 63 -4.96 10.66 10.89
C GLY A 63 -5.75 9.42 10.51
N ARG A 64 -6.45 8.86 11.50
CA ARG A 64 -7.13 7.57 11.34
C ARG A 64 -8.27 7.58 10.33
N VAL A 65 -9.01 8.67 10.25
CA VAL A 65 -10.18 8.75 9.35
C VAL A 65 -9.73 8.68 7.90
N LYS A 66 -8.79 9.52 7.50
CA LYS A 66 -8.26 9.52 6.14
C LYS A 66 -7.52 8.23 5.81
N SER A 67 -6.76 7.72 6.78
CA SER A 67 -6.05 6.46 6.63
C SER A 67 -7.02 5.32 6.31
N LYS A 68 -8.12 5.21 7.03
CA LYS A 68 -9.13 4.18 6.78
C LYS A 68 -9.73 4.30 5.38
N VAL A 69 -10.04 5.51 4.94
CA VAL A 69 -10.59 5.73 3.61
C VAL A 69 -9.60 5.27 2.55
N LEU A 70 -8.33 5.63 2.70
CA LEU A 70 -7.29 5.23 1.76
C LEU A 70 -7.09 3.72 1.73
N VAL A 71 -7.10 3.07 2.90
CA VAL A 71 -6.95 1.62 2.99
C VAL A 71 -8.12 0.90 2.34
N GLN A 72 -9.34 1.36 2.55
CA GLN A 72 -10.51 0.79 1.90
C GLN A 72 -10.41 0.91 0.38
N GLU A 73 -9.97 2.06 -0.10
CA GLU A 73 -9.77 2.27 -1.53
C GLU A 73 -8.71 1.32 -2.08
N LEU A 74 -7.62 1.11 -1.34
CA LEU A 74 -6.58 0.17 -1.74
C LEU A 74 -7.10 -1.26 -1.81
N HIS A 75 -7.90 -1.68 -0.82
CA HIS A 75 -8.50 -3.01 -0.84
C HIS A 75 -9.36 -3.22 -2.09
N GLN A 76 -10.15 -2.22 -2.45
CA GLN A 76 -10.99 -2.29 -3.64
C GLN A 76 -10.16 -2.35 -4.92
N LYS A 77 -9.16 -1.49 -5.04
CA LYS A 77 -8.33 -1.40 -6.24
C LYS A 77 -7.45 -2.63 -6.41
N LEU A 78 -6.94 -3.16 -5.32
CA LEU A 78 -6.08 -4.34 -5.34
C LEU A 78 -6.86 -5.64 -5.33
N LYS A 79 -8.17 -5.57 -5.13
CA LYS A 79 -9.07 -6.74 -5.08
C LYS A 79 -8.65 -7.75 -4.01
N ILE A 80 -8.24 -7.23 -2.86
CA ILE A 80 -7.90 -8.06 -1.71
C ILE A 80 -8.97 -7.89 -0.63
N ALA A 81 -9.22 -8.96 0.12
CA ALA A 81 -10.22 -8.92 1.17
C ALA A 81 -9.69 -8.14 2.37
N PRO A 82 -10.48 -7.22 2.94
CA PRO A 82 -10.10 -6.55 4.19
C PRO A 82 -10.16 -7.54 5.35
N LYS A 83 -9.25 -7.36 6.29
CA LYS A 83 -9.29 -8.14 7.52
C LYS A 83 -9.96 -7.39 8.63
#